data_35474d02d0d78ec9f7ee308128e936b7
#
_entry.id   35474d02d0d78ec9f7ee308128e936b7
#
_cell.length_a   1.000
_cell.length_b   1.000
_cell.length_c   1.000
_cell.angle_alpha   90.00
_cell.angle_beta   90.00
_cell.angle_gamma   90.00
#
_symmetry.space_group_name_H-M   'P 1'
#
loop_
_entity.id
_entity.type
_entity.pdbx_description
1 polymer ?
#
loop_
_entity_poly.entity_id
_entity_poly.type
_entity_poly.pdbx_seq_one_letter_code
_entity_poly.pdbx_strand_id
1 'polypeptide(L)'
;MSKVKVAAAQYDIGFFKDWSQFTDKLTQWVAEAVEEKAKLLVFPEYGSMELVSLFGETIYTDLGKQLHSMQDVYADWQDLHHQLCKQYDVMMLASTFPVLQEDGTFRNRANLYGPDGLIGFQDKLIMTRFENEQWLIHPGQQIKVLDSDVGRIGISICYDIEFPLITYQQVKAGADLILAPSCTDTQAGFHRV
;
A
#
# COMPACT_ATOMS: atom_id res chain seq x y z
N MET A 1 -8.60 16.30 -18.58
CA MET A 1 -7.41 15.81 -17.85
C MET A 1 -6.23 15.66 -18.78
N SER A 2 -5.04 16.13 -18.40
CA SER A 2 -3.78 15.78 -19.07
C SER A 2 -3.54 14.26 -18.93
N LYS A 3 -2.89 13.64 -19.91
CA LYS A 3 -2.52 12.22 -19.82
C LYS A 3 -1.46 12.05 -18.72
N VAL A 4 -1.73 11.16 -17.77
CA VAL A 4 -0.78 10.77 -16.72
C VAL A 4 -0.29 9.35 -17.01
N LYS A 5 1.02 9.14 -16.99
CA LYS A 5 1.61 7.80 -17.06
C LYS A 5 1.64 7.19 -15.66
N VAL A 6 1.04 6.03 -15.51
CA VAL A 6 0.98 5.26 -14.26
C VAL A 6 1.86 4.03 -14.41
N ALA A 7 2.65 3.72 -13.39
CA ALA A 7 3.40 2.47 -13.26
C ALA A 7 2.79 1.63 -12.14
N ALA A 8 2.29 0.45 -12.47
CA ALA A 8 1.82 -0.54 -11.51
C ALA A 8 2.87 -1.63 -11.35
N ALA A 9 3.37 -1.82 -10.14
CA ALA A 9 4.44 -2.74 -9.85
C ALA A 9 3.92 -4.19 -9.75
N GLN A 10 4.42 -5.09 -10.59
CA GLN A 10 4.35 -6.53 -10.37
C GLN A 10 5.48 -6.92 -9.40
N TYR A 11 5.29 -6.54 -8.15
CA TYR A 11 6.33 -6.50 -7.13
C TYR A 11 6.62 -7.90 -6.57
N ASP A 12 7.84 -8.37 -6.71
CA ASP A 12 8.31 -9.58 -6.08
C ASP A 12 8.62 -9.35 -4.60
N ILE A 13 8.16 -10.23 -3.73
CA ILE A 13 8.41 -10.14 -2.29
C ILE A 13 9.86 -10.56 -1.99
N GLY A 14 10.62 -9.66 -1.37
CA GLY A 14 12.01 -9.89 -0.97
C GLY A 14 12.15 -10.54 0.40
N PHE A 15 13.35 -11.00 0.70
CA PHE A 15 13.77 -11.42 2.03
C PHE A 15 15.11 -10.75 2.34
N PHE A 16 15.12 -9.80 3.28
CA PHE A 16 16.23 -8.90 3.53
C PHE A 16 16.99 -9.26 4.80
N LYS A 17 18.29 -8.97 4.80
CA LYS A 17 19.14 -9.09 5.97
C LYS A 17 19.24 -7.80 6.76
N ASP A 18 19.03 -6.67 6.08
CA ASP A 18 19.12 -5.34 6.66
C ASP A 18 18.24 -4.34 5.88
N TRP A 19 18.05 -3.18 6.48
CA TRP A 19 17.22 -2.10 5.93
C TRP A 19 17.76 -1.55 4.61
N SER A 20 19.07 -1.56 4.39
CA SER A 20 19.65 -1.00 3.17
C SER A 20 19.23 -1.80 1.93
N GLN A 21 19.13 -3.12 2.03
CA GLN A 21 18.68 -3.97 0.93
C GLN A 21 17.24 -3.65 0.51
N PHE A 22 16.35 -3.38 1.47
CA PHE A 22 15.00 -2.91 1.17
C PHE A 22 15.01 -1.54 0.49
N THR A 23 15.80 -0.61 1.04
CA THR A 23 15.94 0.74 0.48
C THR A 23 16.44 0.70 -0.96
N ASP A 24 17.48 -0.09 -1.23
CA ASP A 24 18.05 -0.25 -2.56
C ASP A 24 17.01 -0.82 -3.54
N LYS A 25 16.29 -1.87 -3.14
CA LYS A 25 15.23 -2.47 -3.96
C LYS A 25 14.14 -1.47 -4.29
N LEU A 26 13.58 -0.79 -3.27
CA LEU A 26 12.50 0.17 -3.50
C LEU A 26 12.96 1.34 -4.38
N THR A 27 14.19 1.84 -4.13
CA THR A 27 14.80 2.91 -4.94
C THR A 27 14.93 2.49 -6.40
N GLN A 28 15.37 1.25 -6.68
CA GLN A 28 15.47 0.72 -8.03
C GLN A 28 14.11 0.68 -8.73
N TRP A 29 13.06 0.16 -8.07
CA TRP A 29 11.70 0.13 -8.63
C TRP A 29 11.18 1.53 -8.98
N VAL A 30 11.43 2.52 -8.10
CA VAL A 30 11.04 3.91 -8.35
C VAL A 30 11.84 4.49 -9.52
N ALA A 31 13.16 4.29 -9.56
CA ALA A 31 14.02 4.79 -10.63
C ALA A 31 13.60 4.24 -12.01
N GLU A 32 13.38 2.93 -12.13
CA GLU A 32 12.92 2.29 -13.37
C GLU A 32 11.57 2.86 -13.85
N ALA A 33 10.62 3.07 -12.94
CA ALA A 33 9.33 3.68 -13.28
C ALA A 33 9.49 5.13 -13.78
N VAL A 34 10.40 5.88 -13.17
CA VAL A 34 10.70 7.28 -13.54
C VAL A 34 11.42 7.38 -14.89
N GLU A 35 12.35 6.48 -15.21
CA GLU A 35 12.97 6.38 -16.54
C GLU A 35 11.92 6.22 -17.64
N GLU A 36 10.85 5.46 -17.33
CA GLU A 36 9.68 5.31 -18.18
C GLU A 36 8.70 6.50 -18.12
N LYS A 37 9.05 7.58 -17.41
CA LYS A 37 8.26 8.82 -17.27
C LYS A 37 6.92 8.62 -16.55
N ALA A 38 6.82 7.65 -15.66
CA ALA A 38 5.67 7.52 -14.78
C ALA A 38 5.62 8.70 -13.79
N LYS A 39 4.42 9.18 -13.49
CA LYS A 39 4.16 10.24 -12.50
C LYS A 39 3.34 9.75 -11.31
N LEU A 40 2.71 8.61 -11.44
CA LEU A 40 2.03 7.91 -10.36
C LEU A 40 2.50 6.46 -10.34
N LEU A 41 3.06 6.04 -9.22
CA LEU A 41 3.51 4.68 -8.97
C LEU A 41 2.53 3.99 -8.03
N VAL A 42 2.21 2.72 -8.30
CA VAL A 42 1.27 1.93 -7.51
C VAL A 42 1.94 0.63 -7.10
N PHE A 43 2.14 0.44 -5.80
CA PHE A 43 2.68 -0.78 -5.22
C PHE A 43 1.54 -1.66 -4.66
N PRO A 44 1.76 -2.97 -4.51
CA PRO A 44 0.70 -3.90 -4.17
C PRO A 44 0.27 -3.84 -2.70
N GLU A 45 -0.84 -4.50 -2.40
CA GLU A 45 -1.25 -4.80 -1.04
C GLU A 45 -0.19 -5.68 -0.35
N TYR A 46 0.08 -5.42 0.94
CA TYR A 46 1.01 -6.18 1.80
C TYR A 46 2.45 -6.34 1.28
N GLY A 47 2.88 -5.61 0.27
CA GLY A 47 4.29 -5.62 -0.14
C GLY A 47 5.24 -5.21 0.99
N SER A 48 4.77 -4.41 1.96
CA SER A 48 5.54 -4.06 3.15
C SER A 48 5.89 -5.26 4.04
N MET A 49 5.15 -6.38 3.95
CA MET A 49 5.39 -7.56 4.79
C MET A 49 6.73 -8.23 4.56
N GLU A 50 7.42 -7.93 3.47
CA GLU A 50 8.81 -8.36 3.26
C GLU A 50 9.77 -7.85 4.35
N LEU A 51 9.44 -6.73 5.01
CA LEU A 51 10.20 -6.16 6.12
C LEU A 51 10.21 -7.03 7.37
N VAL A 52 9.27 -7.97 7.49
CA VAL A 52 9.26 -8.96 8.59
C VAL A 52 10.55 -9.76 8.62
N SER A 53 11.21 -9.97 7.48
CA SER A 53 12.50 -10.66 7.37
C SER A 53 13.62 -10.01 8.18
N LEU A 54 13.52 -8.73 8.51
CA LEU A 54 14.51 -7.98 9.30
C LEU A 54 14.54 -8.38 10.79
N PHE A 55 13.47 -9.01 11.29
CA PHE A 55 13.30 -9.30 12.72
C PHE A 55 13.74 -10.71 13.16
N GLY A 56 14.28 -11.50 12.24
CA GLY A 56 14.77 -12.85 12.52
C GLY A 56 13.68 -13.92 12.62
N GLU A 57 14.11 -15.18 12.70
CA GLU A 57 13.26 -16.35 12.51
C GLU A 57 12.12 -16.49 13.50
N THR A 58 12.33 -16.15 14.75
CA THR A 58 11.30 -16.22 15.81
C THR A 58 10.15 -15.23 15.59
N ILE A 59 10.31 -14.25 14.75
CA ILE A 59 9.30 -13.25 14.39
C ILE A 59 8.67 -13.61 13.04
N TYR A 60 9.47 -13.80 11.99
CA TYR A 60 8.89 -14.01 10.65
C TYR A 60 8.16 -15.36 10.49
N THR A 61 8.33 -16.29 11.43
CA THR A 61 7.57 -17.56 11.47
C THR A 61 6.30 -17.50 12.33
N ASP A 62 6.03 -16.36 13.01
CA ASP A 62 4.91 -16.19 13.94
C ASP A 62 4.01 -15.04 13.49
N LEU A 63 2.84 -15.37 12.93
CA LEU A 63 1.88 -14.39 12.39
C LEU A 63 1.48 -13.30 13.40
N GLY A 64 1.31 -13.66 14.68
CA GLY A 64 0.93 -12.70 15.72
C GLY A 64 2.04 -11.70 16.03
N LYS A 65 3.30 -12.14 16.01
CA LYS A 65 4.44 -11.27 16.28
C LYS A 65 4.79 -10.36 15.11
N GLN A 66 4.58 -10.82 13.88
CA GLN A 66 4.89 -10.05 12.67
C GLN A 66 4.30 -8.64 12.73
N LEU A 67 2.99 -8.54 12.97
CA LEU A 67 2.29 -7.25 12.92
C LEU A 67 2.78 -6.26 13.97
N HIS A 68 3.10 -6.74 15.17
CA HIS A 68 3.63 -5.89 16.24
C HIS A 68 5.06 -5.42 15.93
N SER A 69 5.94 -6.33 15.49
CA SER A 69 7.33 -5.98 15.15
C SER A 69 7.42 -5.03 13.96
N MET A 70 6.51 -5.12 13.01
CA MET A 70 6.45 -4.20 11.87
C MET A 70 6.31 -2.72 12.31
N GLN A 71 5.71 -2.44 13.48
CA GLN A 71 5.54 -1.06 13.94
C GLN A 71 6.88 -0.36 14.22
N ASP A 72 7.93 -1.11 14.57
CA ASP A 72 9.25 -0.57 14.86
C ASP A 72 9.91 0.08 13.62
N VAL A 73 9.51 -0.33 12.42
CA VAL A 73 10.05 0.21 11.16
C VAL A 73 9.04 1.10 10.41
N TYR A 74 7.84 1.34 10.96
CA TYR A 74 6.80 2.08 10.25
C TYR A 74 7.19 3.54 9.96
N ALA A 75 7.81 4.22 10.91
CA ALA A 75 8.25 5.61 10.72
C ALA A 75 9.33 5.71 9.63
N ASP A 76 10.36 4.86 9.69
CA ASP A 76 11.43 4.83 8.69
C ASP A 76 10.90 4.47 7.30
N TRP A 77 9.91 3.57 7.25
CA TRP A 77 9.24 3.20 6.01
C TRP A 77 8.46 4.37 5.41
N GLN A 78 7.73 5.15 6.23
CA GLN A 78 7.03 6.35 5.77
C GLN A 78 8.01 7.40 5.24
N ASP A 79 9.09 7.66 5.98
CA ASP A 79 10.11 8.63 5.62
C ASP A 79 10.80 8.26 4.30
N LEU A 80 11.11 6.99 4.08
CA LEU A 80 11.71 6.51 2.83
C LEU A 80 10.80 6.79 1.64
N HIS A 81 9.50 6.47 1.74
CA HIS A 81 8.53 6.72 0.65
C HIS A 81 8.40 8.21 0.34
N HIS A 82 8.32 9.06 1.37
CA HIS A 82 8.30 10.51 1.17
C HIS A 82 9.60 11.01 0.51
N GLN A 83 10.77 10.56 0.99
CA GLN A 83 12.06 10.95 0.40
C GLN A 83 12.15 10.57 -1.08
N LEU A 84 11.73 9.36 -1.45
CA LEU A 84 11.72 8.93 -2.84
C LEU A 84 10.75 9.75 -3.70
N CYS A 85 9.54 10.03 -3.21
CA CYS A 85 8.59 10.90 -3.91
C CYS A 85 9.17 12.29 -4.16
N LYS A 86 9.82 12.87 -3.15
CA LYS A 86 10.49 14.19 -3.25
C LYS A 86 11.67 14.16 -4.21
N GLN A 87 12.54 13.14 -4.10
CA GLN A 87 13.75 13.02 -4.93
C GLN A 87 13.42 12.88 -6.42
N TYR A 88 12.40 12.11 -6.75
CA TYR A 88 12.04 11.77 -8.13
C TYR A 88 10.87 12.60 -8.69
N ASP A 89 10.30 13.50 -7.90
CA ASP A 89 9.14 14.32 -8.28
C ASP A 89 7.98 13.48 -8.83
N VAL A 90 7.55 12.49 -8.03
CA VAL A 90 6.47 11.55 -8.35
C VAL A 90 5.49 11.37 -7.21
N MET A 91 4.29 10.89 -7.54
CA MET A 91 3.36 10.38 -6.53
C MET A 91 3.47 8.86 -6.42
N MET A 92 3.25 8.35 -5.23
CA MET A 92 3.36 6.92 -4.95
C MET A 92 2.24 6.46 -4.01
N LEU A 93 1.42 5.51 -4.48
CA LEU A 93 0.66 4.66 -3.58
C LEU A 93 1.62 3.56 -3.10
N ALA A 94 2.09 3.71 -1.86
CA ALA A 94 2.97 2.72 -1.24
C ALA A 94 2.26 1.37 -1.06
N SER A 95 3.02 0.30 -0.96
CA SER A 95 2.49 -1.00 -0.54
C SER A 95 1.70 -0.84 0.76
N THR A 96 0.60 -1.59 0.93
CA THR A 96 -0.13 -1.43 2.18
C THR A 96 0.67 -1.93 3.37
N PHE A 97 0.41 -1.34 4.53
CA PHE A 97 1.09 -1.61 5.78
C PHE A 97 0.07 -1.93 6.90
N PRO A 98 0.30 -2.95 7.73
CA PRO A 98 -0.54 -3.22 8.89
C PRO A 98 -0.23 -2.22 10.02
N VAL A 99 -1.08 -1.20 10.19
CA VAL A 99 -0.85 -0.10 11.15
C VAL A 99 -1.60 -0.34 12.44
N LEU A 100 -0.88 -0.37 13.56
CA LEU A 100 -1.46 -0.45 14.90
C LEU A 100 -2.18 0.87 15.24
N GLN A 101 -3.41 0.76 15.74
CA GLN A 101 -4.22 1.89 16.18
C GLN A 101 -4.14 2.05 17.71
N GLU A 102 -4.58 3.20 18.22
CA GLU A 102 -4.63 3.50 19.65
C GLU A 102 -5.50 2.51 20.45
N ASP A 103 -6.52 1.92 19.81
CA ASP A 103 -7.40 0.92 20.39
C ASP A 103 -6.78 -0.49 20.42
N GLY A 104 -5.52 -0.64 20.00
CA GLY A 104 -4.81 -1.91 19.96
C GLY A 104 -5.14 -2.79 18.76
N THR A 105 -5.98 -2.33 17.83
CA THR A 105 -6.33 -3.06 16.61
C THR A 105 -5.43 -2.68 15.43
N PHE A 106 -5.32 -3.57 14.45
CA PHE A 106 -4.57 -3.30 13.21
C PHE A 106 -5.50 -2.91 12.07
N ARG A 107 -5.02 -2.02 11.18
CA ARG A 107 -5.64 -1.67 9.90
C ARG A 107 -4.68 -1.97 8.76
N ASN A 108 -5.18 -2.56 7.69
CA ASN A 108 -4.45 -2.68 6.43
C ASN A 108 -4.54 -1.32 5.71
N ARG A 109 -3.46 -0.53 5.75
CA ARG A 109 -3.43 0.88 5.33
C ARG A 109 -2.64 1.10 4.05
N ALA A 110 -3.25 1.73 3.06
CA ALA A 110 -2.62 2.24 1.86
C ALA A 110 -2.34 3.74 2.01
N ASN A 111 -1.08 4.14 2.03
CA ASN A 111 -0.63 5.53 2.09
C ASN A 111 -0.34 6.05 0.68
N LEU A 112 -0.88 7.22 0.34
CA LEU A 112 -0.57 7.95 -0.89
C LEU A 112 0.37 9.10 -0.56
N TYR A 113 1.55 9.09 -1.15
CA TYR A 113 2.57 10.13 -1.00
C TYR A 113 2.70 10.96 -2.27
N GLY A 114 3.12 12.19 -2.10
CA GLY A 114 3.60 13.09 -3.15
C GLY A 114 4.93 13.72 -2.77
N PRO A 115 5.48 14.61 -3.62
CA PRO A 115 6.75 15.30 -3.34
C PRO A 115 6.74 16.10 -2.04
N ASP A 116 5.58 16.61 -1.64
CA ASP A 116 5.40 17.43 -0.43
C ASP A 116 5.10 16.60 0.83
N GLY A 117 4.95 15.28 0.71
CA GLY A 117 4.70 14.37 1.83
C GLY A 117 3.48 13.47 1.66
N LEU A 118 2.91 13.05 2.78
CA LEU A 118 1.70 12.23 2.82
C LEU A 118 0.49 13.05 2.36
N ILE A 119 -0.11 12.67 1.22
CA ILE A 119 -1.36 13.25 0.71
C ILE A 119 -2.56 12.75 1.54
N GLY A 120 -2.55 11.47 1.87
CA GLY A 120 -3.58 10.84 2.68
C GLY A 120 -3.47 9.32 2.68
N PHE A 121 -4.46 8.66 3.26
CA PHE A 121 -4.49 7.20 3.34
C PHE A 121 -5.92 6.65 3.27
N GLN A 122 -6.02 5.39 2.87
CA GLN A 122 -7.22 4.58 2.97
C GLN A 122 -6.92 3.32 3.77
N ASP A 123 -7.73 3.01 4.75
CA ASP A 123 -7.75 1.71 5.42
C ASP A 123 -8.71 0.77 4.67
N LYS A 124 -8.31 -0.47 4.47
CA LYS A 124 -9.14 -1.51 3.84
C LYS A 124 -10.48 -1.65 4.57
N LEU A 125 -11.55 -1.75 3.81
CA LEU A 125 -12.92 -1.73 4.36
C LEU A 125 -13.48 -3.14 4.57
N ILE A 126 -13.18 -4.06 3.67
CA ILE A 126 -13.70 -5.43 3.70
C ILE A 126 -12.54 -6.40 3.86
N MET A 127 -12.53 -7.10 4.98
CA MET A 127 -11.48 -8.08 5.29
C MET A 127 -11.73 -9.39 4.56
N THR A 128 -10.66 -9.98 4.03
CA THR A 128 -10.68 -11.39 3.63
C THR A 128 -10.80 -12.28 4.88
N ARG A 129 -11.15 -13.55 4.67
CA ARG A 129 -11.23 -14.50 5.78
C ARG A 129 -9.90 -14.64 6.52
N PHE A 130 -8.79 -14.68 5.80
CA PHE A 130 -7.45 -14.78 6.39
C PHE A 130 -7.11 -13.57 7.27
N GLU A 131 -7.36 -12.35 6.80
CA GLU A 131 -7.14 -11.13 7.57
C GLU A 131 -7.98 -11.11 8.85
N ASN A 132 -9.24 -11.53 8.75
CA ASN A 132 -10.17 -11.51 9.88
C ASN A 132 -9.88 -12.61 10.93
N GLU A 133 -9.52 -13.81 10.48
CA GLU A 133 -9.38 -14.99 11.37
C GLU A 133 -7.94 -15.23 11.85
N GLN A 134 -6.92 -14.87 11.06
CA GLN A 134 -5.53 -15.18 11.35
C GLN A 134 -4.73 -13.96 11.79
N TRP A 135 -4.82 -12.86 11.05
CA TRP A 135 -4.11 -11.63 11.38
C TRP A 135 -4.90 -10.68 12.26
N LEU A 136 -6.20 -10.91 12.43
CA LEU A 136 -7.09 -10.06 13.22
C LEU A 136 -7.02 -8.57 12.77
N ILE A 137 -6.95 -8.35 11.46
CA ILE A 137 -7.03 -7.02 10.86
C ILE A 137 -8.48 -6.54 10.95
N HIS A 138 -8.66 -5.30 11.38
CA HIS A 138 -9.98 -4.70 11.55
C HIS A 138 -10.33 -3.78 10.37
N PRO A 139 -11.62 -3.68 9.98
CA PRO A 139 -12.04 -2.85 8.86
C PRO A 139 -11.83 -1.35 9.13
N GLY A 140 -11.47 -0.62 8.08
CA GLY A 140 -11.55 0.84 8.06
C GLY A 140 -12.99 1.33 8.20
N GLN A 141 -13.17 2.58 8.62
CA GLN A 141 -14.49 3.13 8.93
C GLN A 141 -14.99 4.13 7.88
N GLN A 142 -14.15 4.56 6.95
CA GLN A 142 -14.46 5.64 6.03
C GLN A 142 -13.98 5.34 4.61
N ILE A 143 -14.80 5.69 3.64
CA ILE A 143 -14.41 5.79 2.24
C ILE A 143 -13.85 7.20 2.03
N LYS A 144 -12.63 7.29 1.50
CA LYS A 144 -11.96 8.55 1.24
C LYS A 144 -11.73 8.74 -0.26
N VAL A 145 -11.76 10.00 -0.69
CA VAL A 145 -11.29 10.45 -2.00
C VAL A 145 -10.24 11.52 -1.72
N LEU A 146 -9.04 11.31 -2.23
CA LEU A 146 -7.87 12.14 -1.96
C LEU A 146 -7.63 13.09 -3.14
N ASP A 147 -7.49 14.37 -2.87
CA ASP A 147 -7.13 15.36 -3.89
C ASP A 147 -5.63 15.26 -4.20
N SER A 148 -5.28 15.25 -5.49
CA SER A 148 -3.90 15.14 -5.95
C SER A 148 -3.68 15.89 -7.26
N ASP A 149 -2.40 16.06 -7.65
CA ASP A 149 -2.02 16.75 -8.90
C ASP A 149 -2.47 16.01 -10.17
N VAL A 150 -2.79 14.72 -10.06
CA VAL A 150 -3.26 13.90 -11.20
C VAL A 150 -4.77 13.72 -11.22
N GLY A 151 -5.48 14.33 -10.27
CA GLY A 151 -6.93 14.23 -10.11
C GLY A 151 -7.30 13.66 -8.73
N ARG A 152 -8.57 13.43 -8.52
CA ARG A 152 -9.11 12.90 -7.28
C ARG A 152 -9.04 11.38 -7.25
N ILE A 153 -8.36 10.83 -6.27
CA ILE A 153 -8.04 9.40 -6.19
C ILE A 153 -8.89 8.72 -5.12
N GLY A 154 -9.63 7.68 -5.51
CA GLY A 154 -10.19 6.67 -4.61
C GLY A 154 -9.24 5.48 -4.51
N ILE A 155 -9.13 4.87 -3.34
CA ILE A 155 -8.32 3.66 -3.12
C ILE A 155 -9.25 2.55 -2.64
N SER A 156 -9.26 1.41 -3.36
CA SER A 156 -10.01 0.20 -3.01
C SER A 156 -9.01 -0.95 -2.88
N ILE A 157 -8.71 -1.37 -1.64
CA ILE A 157 -7.62 -2.31 -1.38
C ILE A 157 -8.10 -3.73 -1.65
N CYS A 158 -7.58 -4.36 -2.73
CA CYS A 158 -7.76 -5.76 -3.09
C CYS A 158 -9.24 -6.18 -3.03
N TYR A 159 -9.65 -6.90 -2.00
CA TYR A 159 -11.02 -7.41 -1.83
C TYR A 159 -12.08 -6.30 -1.84
N ASP A 160 -11.75 -5.06 -1.47
CA ASP A 160 -12.69 -3.94 -1.54
C ASP A 160 -13.24 -3.70 -2.96
N ILE A 161 -12.43 -3.94 -4.02
CA ILE A 161 -12.84 -3.71 -5.41
C ILE A 161 -13.92 -4.69 -5.88
N GLU A 162 -14.05 -5.85 -5.22
CA GLU A 162 -15.11 -6.82 -5.51
C GLU A 162 -16.50 -6.34 -5.01
N PHE A 163 -16.57 -5.22 -4.27
CA PHE A 163 -17.81 -4.64 -3.74
C PHE A 163 -18.19 -3.35 -4.47
N PRO A 164 -19.07 -3.40 -5.50
CA PRO A 164 -19.38 -2.26 -6.35
C PRO A 164 -19.85 -1.00 -5.61
N LEU A 165 -20.45 -1.16 -4.43
CA LEU A 165 -20.91 -0.02 -3.63
C LEU A 165 -19.74 0.86 -3.13
N ILE A 166 -18.56 0.31 -2.88
CA ILE A 166 -17.38 1.08 -2.46
C ILE A 166 -16.97 1.99 -3.61
N THR A 167 -16.72 1.42 -4.79
CA THR A 167 -16.36 2.19 -5.99
C THR A 167 -17.44 3.20 -6.37
N TYR A 168 -18.73 2.82 -6.28
CA TYR A 168 -19.83 3.74 -6.52
C TYR A 168 -19.78 4.95 -5.59
N GLN A 169 -19.52 4.77 -4.29
CA GLN A 169 -19.42 5.88 -3.35
C GLN A 169 -18.19 6.75 -3.62
N GLN A 170 -17.05 6.17 -4.00
CA GLN A 170 -15.87 6.93 -4.40
C GLN A 170 -16.14 7.80 -5.63
N VAL A 171 -16.75 7.23 -6.68
CA VAL A 171 -17.14 7.99 -7.89
C VAL A 171 -18.14 9.07 -7.57
N LYS A 172 -19.16 8.77 -6.74
CA LYS A 172 -20.15 9.77 -6.29
C LYS A 172 -19.51 10.90 -5.46
N ALA A 173 -18.45 10.59 -4.70
CA ALA A 173 -17.66 11.59 -3.99
C ALA A 173 -16.70 12.35 -4.92
N GLY A 174 -16.67 12.03 -6.22
CA GLY A 174 -15.93 12.74 -7.26
C GLY A 174 -14.54 12.16 -7.54
N ALA A 175 -14.30 10.88 -7.29
CA ALA A 175 -13.06 10.23 -7.72
C ALA A 175 -12.96 10.18 -9.25
N ASP A 176 -11.82 10.61 -9.77
CA ASP A 176 -11.45 10.56 -11.20
C ASP A 176 -10.72 9.25 -11.53
N LEU A 177 -10.04 8.67 -10.54
CA LEU A 177 -9.23 7.47 -10.64
C LEU A 177 -9.44 6.58 -9.43
N ILE A 178 -9.55 5.27 -9.65
CA ILE A 178 -9.56 4.26 -8.58
C ILE A 178 -8.28 3.44 -8.66
N LEU A 179 -7.53 3.39 -7.57
CA LEU A 179 -6.36 2.55 -7.41
C LEU A 179 -6.73 1.32 -6.57
N ALA A 180 -6.39 0.12 -7.08
CA ALA A 180 -6.70 -1.13 -6.41
C ALA A 180 -5.42 -1.94 -6.12
N PRO A 181 -4.62 -1.55 -5.10
CA PRO A 181 -3.46 -2.34 -4.70
C PRO A 181 -3.92 -3.70 -4.22
N SER A 182 -3.37 -4.78 -4.80
CA SER A 182 -3.88 -6.14 -4.59
C SER A 182 -2.77 -7.13 -4.33
N CYS A 183 -3.08 -8.13 -3.49
CA CYS A 183 -2.28 -9.32 -3.24
C CYS A 183 -3.21 -10.54 -3.27
N THR A 184 -3.06 -11.39 -4.28
CA THR A 184 -3.91 -12.57 -4.47
C THR A 184 -3.06 -13.83 -4.49
N ASP A 185 -3.52 -14.88 -3.81
CA ASP A 185 -2.85 -16.17 -3.66
C ASP A 185 -3.28 -17.20 -4.69
N THR A 186 -4.32 -16.90 -5.48
CA THR A 186 -4.88 -17.81 -6.47
C THR A 186 -5.14 -17.11 -7.80
N GLN A 187 -5.11 -17.90 -8.88
CA GLN A 187 -5.50 -17.41 -10.20
C GLN A 187 -6.95 -16.90 -10.22
N ALA A 188 -7.85 -17.55 -9.49
CA ALA A 188 -9.23 -17.09 -9.35
C ALA A 188 -9.31 -15.73 -8.64
N GLY A 189 -8.49 -15.50 -7.61
CA GLY A 189 -8.36 -14.20 -6.95
C GLY A 189 -7.88 -13.12 -7.91
N PHE A 190 -6.81 -13.41 -8.66
CA PHE A 190 -6.29 -12.48 -9.68
C PHE A 190 -7.33 -12.04 -10.72
N HIS A 191 -8.24 -12.91 -11.12
CA HIS A 191 -9.29 -12.56 -12.10
C HIS A 191 -10.50 -11.82 -11.51
N ARG A 192 -10.59 -11.68 -10.18
CA ARG A 192 -11.69 -10.94 -9.51
C ARG A 192 -11.33 -9.50 -9.17
N VAL A 193 -10.05 -9.18 -8.99
CA VAL A 193 -9.55 -7.84 -8.60
C VAL A 193 -8.97 -7.05 -9.76
#